data_41017cc7625450774753ed1456e4fd72
#
_entry.id   41017cc7625450774753ed1456e4fd72
#
_cell.length_a   1.000
_cell.length_b   1.000
_cell.length_c   1.000
_cell.angle_alpha   90.00
_cell.angle_beta   90.00
_cell.angle_gamma   90.00
#
_symmetry.space_group_name_H-M   'P 1'
#
loop_
_entity.id
_entity.type
_entity.pdbx_description
1 polymer ?
#
loop_
_entity_poly.entity_id
_entity_poly.type
_entity_poly.pdbx_seq_one_letter_code
_entity_poly.pdbx_strand_id
1 'polypeptide(L)'
;MALKVPPQNIEAEQAVLAGILINNDAMNQIMDMLTPEDFYREAHTHLFQGMTELYNNNEPIDLITLPQILREKELLEKVGDTEYLASLVDAVSTSAGITYHAEIVRDLSVRRQLITQCSVISETCFQNWRPTDELLDVAEQYIFDIAEDKIRESFSTVGSVISESFKKLESMAEQDGFITGIPTGFRDFDEMTAGLQPSDLIIIAGRPSAVLPVLGLNIGYNAALKGKKGVAVFSLEMSKLQLGMRLLGFAADVDIKKVRTGAFLGGDDWEKLTSAAGILSELPIYIDDSSGLNVLEMKAKCRRLKKKSGLDLIIVDYLQLIQGRTSAESRQQEISEISRSLKALAKDLNVPVVALSQLNRKVEDRTSKRPQLADLRESGAIEQDADVIAFIYRDEALSNAEIKGYDDVINLEIAKQRNGPTGSIKLTFQKRYTRFRDYIEEDRYQTDF
;
A
#
# COMPACT_ATOMS: atom_id res chain seq x y z
N MET A 1 30.46 22.71 -24.62
CA MET A 1 29.06 22.25 -24.50
C MET A 1 28.17 23.48 -24.61
N ALA A 2 27.21 23.51 -25.55
CA ALA A 2 26.23 24.61 -25.60
C ALA A 2 25.43 24.57 -24.29
N LEU A 3 25.30 25.70 -23.63
CA LEU A 3 24.43 25.89 -22.45
C LEU A 3 23.01 25.51 -22.91
N LYS A 4 22.50 24.35 -22.48
CA LYS A 4 21.11 23.95 -22.71
C LYS A 4 20.24 24.80 -21.80
N VAL A 5 19.35 25.59 -22.39
CA VAL A 5 18.34 26.33 -21.64
C VAL A 5 17.40 25.32 -20.98
N PRO A 6 17.08 25.47 -19.67
CA PRO A 6 16.13 24.60 -19.01
C PRO A 6 14.77 24.59 -19.74
N PRO A 7 14.02 23.47 -19.69
CA PRO A 7 12.69 23.38 -20.31
C PRO A 7 11.75 24.47 -19.79
N GLN A 8 11.22 25.29 -20.71
CA GLN A 8 10.36 26.44 -20.38
C GLN A 8 9.40 26.75 -21.52
N ASN A 9 8.26 27.36 -21.20
CA ASN A 9 7.33 27.95 -22.15
C ASN A 9 6.75 29.22 -21.53
N ILE A 10 7.39 30.35 -21.81
CA ILE A 10 7.02 31.67 -21.24
C ILE A 10 5.61 32.08 -21.69
N GLU A 11 5.22 31.75 -22.91
CA GLU A 11 3.89 32.10 -23.44
C GLU A 11 2.79 31.34 -22.65
N ALA A 12 3.01 30.04 -22.31
CA ALA A 12 2.07 29.29 -21.48
C ALA A 12 1.99 29.87 -20.05
N GLU A 13 3.12 30.27 -19.45
CA GLU A 13 3.13 30.92 -18.14
C GLU A 13 2.35 32.25 -18.16
N GLN A 14 2.58 33.10 -19.18
CA GLN A 14 1.84 34.34 -19.38
C GLN A 14 0.36 34.10 -19.57
N ALA A 15 -0.01 33.10 -20.34
CA ALA A 15 -1.42 32.72 -20.57
C ALA A 15 -2.14 32.30 -19.29
N VAL A 16 -1.45 31.56 -18.40
CA VAL A 16 -1.99 31.20 -17.07
C VAL A 16 -2.20 32.48 -16.21
N LEU A 17 -1.20 33.32 -16.06
CA LEU A 17 -1.28 34.53 -15.23
C LEU A 17 -2.32 35.53 -15.76
N ALA A 18 -2.35 35.77 -17.07
CA ALA A 18 -3.33 36.62 -17.70
C ALA A 18 -4.76 36.03 -17.55
N GLY A 19 -4.91 34.75 -17.71
CA GLY A 19 -6.22 34.09 -17.55
C GLY A 19 -6.82 34.29 -16.17
N ILE A 20 -6.00 34.29 -15.11
CA ILE A 20 -6.43 34.59 -13.73
C ILE A 20 -6.85 36.08 -13.59
N LEU A 21 -6.07 36.98 -14.14
CA LEU A 21 -6.38 38.42 -14.10
C LEU A 21 -7.66 38.80 -14.86
N ILE A 22 -7.97 38.06 -15.95
CA ILE A 22 -9.20 38.28 -16.75
C ILE A 22 -10.41 37.66 -16.04
N ASN A 23 -10.24 36.49 -15.41
CA ASN A 23 -11.30 35.78 -14.72
C ASN A 23 -10.75 35.08 -13.46
N ASN A 24 -11.08 35.61 -12.29
CA ASN A 24 -10.62 35.05 -11.02
C ASN A 24 -11.09 33.59 -10.76
N ASP A 25 -12.26 33.18 -11.30
CA ASP A 25 -12.74 31.83 -11.20
C ASP A 25 -11.80 30.79 -11.87
N ALA A 26 -10.96 31.25 -12.79
CA ALA A 26 -9.92 30.42 -13.40
C ALA A 26 -8.89 29.92 -12.38
N MET A 27 -8.67 30.65 -11.27
CA MET A 27 -7.79 30.22 -10.18
C MET A 27 -8.27 28.90 -9.56
N ASN A 28 -9.59 28.69 -9.40
CA ASN A 28 -10.18 27.47 -8.88
C ASN A 28 -9.82 26.22 -9.72
N GLN A 29 -9.56 26.39 -11.01
CA GLN A 29 -9.28 25.27 -11.92
C GLN A 29 -7.83 24.82 -11.89
N ILE A 30 -6.92 25.67 -11.43
CA ILE A 30 -5.47 25.41 -11.51
C ILE A 30 -4.75 25.42 -10.17
N MET A 31 -5.41 25.81 -9.09
CA MET A 31 -4.83 25.92 -7.75
C MET A 31 -4.28 24.57 -7.25
N ASP A 32 -4.94 23.44 -7.61
CA ASP A 32 -4.50 22.10 -7.28
C ASP A 32 -3.41 21.57 -8.24
N MET A 33 -3.21 22.23 -9.38
CA MET A 33 -2.30 21.79 -10.44
C MET A 33 -0.94 22.47 -10.36
N LEU A 34 -0.90 23.75 -10.00
CA LEU A 34 0.30 24.58 -10.04
C LEU A 34 0.65 25.15 -8.66
N THR A 35 1.95 25.24 -8.42
CA THR A 35 2.54 25.97 -7.31
C THR A 35 3.42 27.11 -7.86
N PRO A 36 3.76 28.13 -7.05
CA PRO A 36 4.64 29.21 -7.49
C PRO A 36 5.97 28.71 -8.07
N GLU A 37 6.50 27.61 -7.54
CA GLU A 37 7.77 26.97 -7.94
C GLU A 37 7.71 26.32 -9.34
N ASP A 38 6.50 26.12 -9.88
CA ASP A 38 6.31 25.54 -11.21
C ASP A 38 6.64 26.54 -12.34
N PHE A 39 6.70 27.82 -12.04
CA PHE A 39 7.05 28.85 -13.02
C PHE A 39 8.57 28.96 -13.21
N TYR A 40 9.00 29.09 -14.45
CA TYR A 40 10.41 29.20 -14.78
C TYR A 40 10.93 30.62 -14.53
N ARG A 41 10.11 31.62 -14.85
CA ARG A 41 10.48 33.02 -14.70
C ARG A 41 10.21 33.48 -13.28
N GLU A 42 11.24 33.97 -12.57
CA GLU A 42 11.11 34.40 -11.17
C GLU A 42 10.02 35.49 -10.99
N ALA A 43 9.86 36.37 -11.95
CA ALA A 43 8.76 37.32 -11.97
C ALA A 43 7.38 36.65 -11.95
N HIS A 44 7.21 35.56 -12.72
CA HIS A 44 5.95 34.80 -12.77
C HIS A 44 5.72 34.01 -11.47
N THR A 45 6.78 33.49 -10.85
CA THR A 45 6.72 32.85 -9.52
C THR A 45 6.14 33.84 -8.49
N HIS A 46 6.68 35.07 -8.45
CA HIS A 46 6.20 36.08 -7.51
C HIS A 46 4.78 36.56 -7.82
N LEU A 47 4.42 36.68 -9.11
CA LEU A 47 3.05 37.00 -9.50
C LEU A 47 2.07 35.94 -9.04
N PHE A 48 2.34 34.66 -9.33
CA PHE A 48 1.45 33.58 -8.93
C PHE A 48 1.37 33.44 -7.41
N GLN A 49 2.47 33.69 -6.69
CA GLN A 49 2.47 33.72 -5.23
C GLN A 49 1.55 34.82 -4.67
N GLY A 50 1.61 36.05 -5.24
CA GLY A 50 0.72 37.14 -4.87
C GLY A 50 -0.75 36.82 -5.19
N MET A 51 -1.03 36.23 -6.36
CA MET A 51 -2.36 35.79 -6.74
C MET A 51 -2.92 34.72 -5.79
N THR A 52 -2.07 33.75 -5.39
CA THR A 52 -2.44 32.70 -4.44
C THR A 52 -2.80 33.27 -3.07
N GLU A 53 -2.07 34.28 -2.62
CA GLU A 53 -2.34 34.95 -1.34
C GLU A 53 -3.65 35.74 -1.35
N LEU A 54 -3.92 36.52 -2.40
CA LEU A 54 -5.18 37.23 -2.58
C LEU A 54 -6.36 36.24 -2.62
N TYR A 55 -6.20 35.14 -3.36
CA TYR A 55 -7.20 34.08 -3.44
C TYR A 55 -7.51 33.47 -2.07
N ASN A 56 -6.49 33.14 -1.29
CA ASN A 56 -6.65 32.55 0.04
C ASN A 56 -7.32 33.50 1.03
N ASN A 57 -7.13 34.82 0.84
CA ASN A 57 -7.77 35.86 1.64
C ASN A 57 -9.20 36.20 1.15
N ASN A 58 -9.68 35.55 0.09
CA ASN A 58 -10.92 35.87 -0.61
C ASN A 58 -10.97 37.32 -1.13
N GLU A 59 -9.81 37.87 -1.53
CA GLU A 59 -9.68 39.17 -2.14
C GLU A 59 -9.68 39.07 -3.67
N PRO A 60 -10.24 40.06 -4.41
CA PRO A 60 -10.21 40.02 -5.85
C PRO A 60 -8.78 40.09 -6.38
N ILE A 61 -8.50 39.34 -7.47
CA ILE A 61 -7.19 39.36 -8.15
C ILE A 61 -7.32 40.24 -9.39
N ASP A 62 -6.82 41.48 -9.32
CA ASP A 62 -6.91 42.45 -10.41
C ASP A 62 -5.68 43.32 -10.49
N LEU A 63 -5.69 44.28 -11.45
CA LEU A 63 -4.61 45.24 -11.69
C LEU A 63 -4.45 46.30 -10.58
N ILE A 64 -5.28 46.27 -9.53
CA ILE A 64 -5.21 47.20 -8.38
C ILE A 64 -4.68 46.44 -7.16
N THR A 65 -5.30 45.31 -6.82
CA THR A 65 -4.99 44.52 -5.61
C THR A 65 -3.66 43.79 -5.72
N LEU A 66 -3.35 43.18 -6.87
CA LEU A 66 -2.10 42.45 -7.07
C LEU A 66 -0.85 43.36 -6.98
N PRO A 67 -0.78 44.55 -7.60
CA PRO A 67 0.33 45.47 -7.40
C PRO A 67 0.48 45.94 -5.95
N GLN A 68 -0.63 46.08 -5.22
CA GLN A 68 -0.61 46.51 -3.82
C GLN A 68 0.11 45.47 -2.95
N ILE A 69 -0.29 44.21 -3.01
CA ILE A 69 0.35 43.14 -2.23
C ILE A 69 1.82 42.94 -2.63
N LEU A 70 2.13 43.05 -3.92
CA LEU A 70 3.52 42.97 -4.41
C LEU A 70 4.38 44.12 -3.92
N ARG A 71 3.80 45.33 -3.76
CA ARG A 71 4.51 46.53 -3.22
C ARG A 71 4.76 46.35 -1.73
N GLU A 72 3.80 45.85 -0.97
CA GLU A 72 3.96 45.56 0.46
C GLU A 72 5.08 44.53 0.73
N LYS A 73 5.34 43.63 -0.23
CA LYS A 73 6.42 42.66 -0.19
C LYS A 73 7.73 43.10 -0.86
N GLU A 74 7.82 44.33 -1.33
CA GLU A 74 8.99 44.82 -2.06
C GLU A 74 9.35 44.04 -3.33
N LEU A 75 8.33 43.43 -3.98
CA LEU A 75 8.48 42.56 -5.16
C LEU A 75 8.02 43.23 -6.46
N LEU A 76 7.31 44.36 -6.40
CA LEU A 76 6.68 44.98 -7.58
C LEU A 76 7.69 45.32 -8.68
N GLU A 77 8.84 45.92 -8.33
CA GLU A 77 9.90 46.23 -9.29
C GLU A 77 10.51 44.96 -9.93
N LYS A 78 10.60 43.84 -9.16
CA LYS A 78 11.15 42.56 -9.66
C LYS A 78 10.24 41.90 -10.69
N VAL A 79 8.95 42.15 -10.64
CA VAL A 79 7.98 41.57 -11.58
C VAL A 79 7.77 42.46 -12.82
N GLY A 80 8.39 43.64 -12.90
CA GLY A 80 8.31 44.54 -14.05
C GLY A 80 7.21 45.62 -13.95
N ASP A 81 6.88 45.98 -12.72
CA ASP A 81 5.90 47.05 -12.40
C ASP A 81 4.48 46.77 -12.95
N THR A 82 3.62 47.74 -12.78
CA THR A 82 2.22 47.69 -13.28
C THR A 82 2.14 47.64 -14.80
N GLU A 83 3.16 48.11 -15.51
CA GLU A 83 3.22 48.06 -16.98
C GLU A 83 3.29 46.62 -17.49
N TYR A 84 4.05 45.75 -16.82
CA TYR A 84 4.13 44.35 -17.19
C TYR A 84 2.79 43.63 -16.95
N LEU A 85 2.12 43.92 -15.84
CA LEU A 85 0.80 43.33 -15.54
C LEU A 85 -0.24 43.75 -16.58
N ALA A 86 -0.26 45.00 -17.03
CA ALA A 86 -1.13 45.44 -18.09
C ALA A 86 -0.82 44.73 -19.42
N SER A 87 0.47 44.56 -19.74
CA SER A 87 0.89 43.83 -20.95
C SER A 87 0.49 42.37 -20.97
N LEU A 88 0.43 41.69 -19.79
CA LEU A 88 -0.05 40.32 -19.67
C LEU A 88 -1.52 40.20 -20.06
N VAL A 89 -2.36 41.13 -19.58
CA VAL A 89 -3.79 41.12 -19.90
C VAL A 89 -4.03 41.42 -21.38
N ASP A 90 -3.25 42.32 -21.96
CA ASP A 90 -3.37 42.67 -23.39
C ASP A 90 -2.91 41.53 -24.32
N ALA A 91 -2.00 40.65 -23.86
CA ALA A 91 -1.48 39.57 -24.66
C ALA A 91 -2.46 38.38 -24.80
N VAL A 92 -3.49 38.29 -23.96
CA VAL A 92 -4.42 37.12 -23.92
C VAL A 92 -5.86 37.62 -23.97
N SER A 93 -6.60 37.16 -24.96
CA SER A 93 -7.98 37.63 -25.20
C SER A 93 -9.04 36.86 -24.40
N THR A 94 -8.69 35.72 -23.76
CA THR A 94 -9.67 34.83 -23.10
C THR A 94 -8.99 33.91 -22.09
N SER A 95 -9.68 33.60 -21.00
CA SER A 95 -9.25 32.56 -20.03
C SER A 95 -9.56 31.12 -20.50
N ALA A 96 -10.12 30.95 -21.69
CA ALA A 96 -10.43 29.63 -22.24
C ALA A 96 -9.13 28.83 -22.45
N GLY A 97 -9.09 27.59 -21.92
CA GLY A 97 -7.91 26.73 -22.05
C GLY A 97 -6.84 26.92 -20.98
N ILE A 98 -7.12 27.65 -19.89
CA ILE A 98 -6.15 27.85 -18.80
C ILE A 98 -5.62 26.54 -18.24
N THR A 99 -6.46 25.52 -18.11
CA THR A 99 -6.06 24.18 -17.65
C THR A 99 -5.00 23.56 -18.56
N TYR A 100 -5.18 23.68 -19.89
CA TYR A 100 -4.20 23.18 -20.85
C TYR A 100 -2.84 23.90 -20.75
N HIS A 101 -2.86 25.24 -20.56
CA HIS A 101 -1.63 26.00 -20.36
C HIS A 101 -0.97 25.66 -19.02
N ALA A 102 -1.77 25.43 -17.97
CA ALA A 102 -1.28 24.97 -16.68
C ALA A 102 -0.61 23.58 -16.76
N GLU A 103 -1.19 22.63 -17.53
CA GLU A 103 -0.57 21.33 -17.80
C GLU A 103 0.80 21.48 -18.47
N ILE A 104 0.95 22.40 -19.45
CA ILE A 104 2.24 22.66 -20.09
C ILE A 104 3.26 23.18 -19.08
N VAL A 105 2.87 24.16 -18.26
CA VAL A 105 3.75 24.73 -17.22
C VAL A 105 4.20 23.65 -16.24
N ARG A 106 3.25 22.81 -15.79
CA ARG A 106 3.52 21.70 -14.86
C ARG A 106 4.45 20.66 -15.47
N ASP A 107 4.22 20.20 -16.72
CA ASP A 107 5.07 19.22 -17.39
C ASP A 107 6.53 19.73 -17.52
N LEU A 108 6.70 21.00 -17.87
CA LEU A 108 8.01 21.60 -17.97
C LEU A 108 8.68 21.80 -16.61
N SER A 109 7.92 22.09 -15.56
CA SER A 109 8.41 22.12 -14.18
C SER A 109 8.94 20.76 -13.74
N VAL A 110 8.17 19.68 -13.94
CA VAL A 110 8.61 18.31 -13.63
C VAL A 110 9.92 17.95 -14.35
N ARG A 111 10.06 18.36 -15.61
CA ARG A 111 11.33 18.18 -16.35
C ARG A 111 12.50 18.93 -15.73
N ARG A 112 12.28 20.17 -15.25
CA ARG A 112 13.31 20.95 -14.55
C ARG A 112 13.69 20.29 -13.23
N GLN A 113 12.71 19.84 -12.46
CA GLN A 113 12.94 19.11 -11.20
C GLN A 113 13.77 17.86 -11.45
N LEU A 114 13.43 17.06 -12.47
CA LEU A 114 14.21 15.88 -12.86
C LEU A 114 15.66 16.23 -13.22
N ILE A 115 15.90 17.31 -14.01
CA ILE A 115 17.25 17.75 -14.37
C ILE A 115 18.02 18.16 -13.10
N THR A 116 17.38 18.89 -12.19
CA THR A 116 18.00 19.33 -10.94
C THR A 116 18.36 18.14 -10.06
N GLN A 117 17.43 17.21 -9.85
CA GLN A 117 17.67 16.02 -9.02
C GLN A 117 18.73 15.10 -9.63
N CYS A 118 18.73 14.90 -10.95
CA CYS A 118 19.79 14.17 -11.63
C CYS A 118 21.18 14.80 -11.44
N SER A 119 21.24 16.13 -11.40
CA SER A 119 22.49 16.85 -11.12
C SER A 119 22.96 16.64 -9.68
N VAL A 120 22.02 16.69 -8.71
CA VAL A 120 22.30 16.41 -7.29
C VAL A 120 22.76 14.95 -7.11
N ILE A 121 22.07 13.99 -7.74
CA ILE A 121 22.44 12.59 -7.71
C ILE A 121 23.85 12.40 -8.29
N SER A 122 24.14 13.03 -9.45
CA SER A 122 25.45 12.97 -10.08
C SER A 122 26.55 13.53 -9.17
N GLU A 123 26.30 14.68 -8.54
CA GLU A 123 27.26 15.29 -7.59
C GLU A 123 27.48 14.41 -6.36
N THR A 124 26.42 13.82 -5.82
CA THR A 124 26.50 12.91 -4.67
C THR A 124 27.30 11.66 -4.99
N CYS A 125 27.23 11.14 -6.24
CA CYS A 125 28.02 10.01 -6.69
C CYS A 125 29.54 10.28 -6.71
N PHE A 126 29.99 11.54 -6.85
CA PHE A 126 31.40 11.90 -6.76
C PHE A 126 31.91 11.98 -5.31
N GLN A 127 31.02 11.94 -4.31
CA GLN A 127 31.40 11.95 -2.90
C GLN A 127 31.71 10.51 -2.44
N ASN A 128 32.99 10.13 -2.40
CA ASN A 128 33.47 8.77 -2.14
C ASN A 128 33.26 8.21 -0.71
N TRP A 129 32.51 8.88 0.16
CA TRP A 129 32.36 8.49 1.57
C TRP A 129 31.04 7.77 1.89
N ARG A 130 30.09 7.72 0.97
CA ARG A 130 28.79 7.03 1.16
C ARG A 130 28.81 5.63 0.55
N PRO A 131 28.26 4.62 1.24
CA PRO A 131 28.00 3.30 0.64
C PRO A 131 27.10 3.41 -0.60
N THR A 132 27.35 2.55 -1.60
CA THR A 132 26.58 2.57 -2.87
C THR A 132 25.08 2.35 -2.66
N ASP A 133 24.72 1.50 -1.69
CA ASP A 133 23.32 1.19 -1.40
C ASP A 133 22.58 2.44 -0.88
N GLU A 134 23.20 3.24 0.00
CA GLU A 134 22.63 4.51 0.47
C GLU A 134 22.47 5.53 -0.67
N LEU A 135 23.39 5.55 -1.63
CA LEU A 135 23.27 6.44 -2.81
C LEU A 135 22.09 6.04 -3.70
N LEU A 136 21.86 4.74 -3.85
CA LEU A 136 20.72 4.24 -4.61
C LEU A 136 19.40 4.59 -3.93
N ASP A 137 19.31 4.44 -2.62
CA ASP A 137 18.11 4.79 -1.85
C ASP A 137 17.78 6.29 -1.93
N VAL A 138 18.81 7.15 -1.83
CA VAL A 138 18.65 8.60 -1.97
C VAL A 138 18.19 8.96 -3.39
N ALA A 139 18.77 8.35 -4.42
CA ALA A 139 18.37 8.59 -5.80
C ALA A 139 16.94 8.12 -6.08
N GLU A 140 16.54 6.95 -5.56
CA GLU A 140 15.17 6.46 -5.65
C GLU A 140 14.18 7.40 -4.94
N GLN A 141 14.54 7.92 -3.76
CA GLN A 141 13.71 8.87 -3.02
C GLN A 141 13.48 10.16 -3.80
N TYR A 142 14.50 10.79 -4.38
CA TYR A 142 14.35 12.01 -5.17
C TYR A 142 13.44 11.84 -6.39
N ILE A 143 13.56 10.70 -7.09
CA ILE A 143 12.69 10.39 -8.24
C ILE A 143 11.26 10.13 -7.76
N PHE A 144 11.12 9.47 -6.62
CA PHE A 144 9.84 9.18 -6.01
C PHE A 144 9.08 10.45 -5.60
N ASP A 145 9.75 11.40 -4.94
CA ASP A 145 9.15 12.67 -4.50
C ASP A 145 8.59 13.44 -5.70
N ILE A 146 9.31 13.49 -6.83
CA ILE A 146 8.81 14.11 -8.07
C ILE A 146 7.58 13.37 -8.62
N ALA A 147 7.55 12.04 -8.52
CA ALA A 147 6.43 11.24 -9.01
C ALA A 147 5.19 11.38 -8.12
N GLU A 148 5.37 11.54 -6.82
CA GLU A 148 4.28 11.69 -5.84
C GLU A 148 3.65 13.09 -5.93
N ASP A 149 4.43 14.12 -6.16
CA ASP A 149 3.94 15.50 -6.42
C ASP A 149 3.04 15.59 -7.68
N LYS A 150 3.19 14.64 -8.60
CA LYS A 150 2.33 14.54 -9.81
C LYS A 150 0.94 13.98 -9.50
N ILE A 151 0.76 13.29 -8.36
CA ILE A 151 -0.49 12.63 -7.96
C ILE A 151 -1.14 13.45 -6.82
N ARG A 152 -1.34 14.74 -7.02
CA ARG A 152 -2.34 15.46 -6.22
C ARG A 152 -3.70 15.08 -6.81
N GLU A 153 -4.34 14.05 -6.21
CA GLU A 153 -5.70 13.67 -6.57
C GLU A 153 -6.63 14.85 -6.32
N SER A 154 -7.17 15.40 -7.37
CA SER A 154 -8.30 16.33 -7.31
C SER A 154 -9.52 15.62 -6.74
N PHE A 155 -10.41 16.35 -6.08
CA PHE A 155 -11.69 15.82 -5.62
C PHE A 155 -12.46 15.20 -6.79
N SER A 156 -12.89 13.95 -6.63
CA SER A 156 -13.78 13.32 -7.58
C SER A 156 -15.23 13.70 -7.28
N THR A 157 -15.99 14.04 -8.30
CA THR A 157 -17.42 14.32 -8.10
C THR A 157 -18.17 13.03 -7.72
N VAL A 158 -19.18 13.13 -6.84
CA VAL A 158 -20.02 11.98 -6.47
C VAL A 158 -20.60 11.29 -7.70
N GLY A 159 -20.96 12.04 -8.75
CA GLY A 159 -21.48 11.48 -9.98
C GLY A 159 -20.48 10.58 -10.72
N SER A 160 -19.19 10.98 -10.80
CA SER A 160 -18.15 10.14 -11.41
C SER A 160 -17.89 8.86 -10.59
N VAL A 161 -17.86 8.99 -9.25
CA VAL A 161 -17.68 7.85 -8.34
C VAL A 161 -18.84 6.86 -8.46
N ILE A 162 -20.10 7.34 -8.51
CA ILE A 162 -21.29 6.49 -8.69
C ILE A 162 -21.23 5.77 -10.02
N SER A 163 -20.88 6.46 -11.13
CA SER A 163 -20.78 5.84 -12.45
C SER A 163 -19.75 4.70 -12.48
N GLU A 164 -18.61 4.89 -11.83
CA GLU A 164 -17.57 3.86 -11.69
C GLU A 164 -18.03 2.69 -10.80
N SER A 165 -18.75 3.02 -9.70
CA SER A 165 -19.32 2.03 -8.80
C SER A 165 -20.35 1.14 -9.48
N PHE A 166 -21.21 1.71 -10.34
CA PHE A 166 -22.19 0.94 -11.14
C PHE A 166 -21.49 -0.01 -12.12
N LYS A 167 -20.47 0.44 -12.85
CA LYS A 167 -19.68 -0.44 -13.73
C LYS A 167 -19.06 -1.61 -12.95
N LYS A 168 -18.57 -1.34 -11.73
CA LYS A 168 -18.01 -2.38 -10.87
C LYS A 168 -19.10 -3.36 -10.40
N LEU A 169 -20.30 -2.88 -10.03
CA LEU A 169 -21.44 -3.72 -9.68
C LEU A 169 -21.91 -4.61 -10.85
N GLU A 170 -21.97 -4.07 -12.05
CA GLU A 170 -22.31 -4.85 -13.27
C GLU A 170 -21.29 -5.99 -13.48
N SER A 171 -19.98 -5.68 -13.40
CA SER A 171 -18.93 -6.70 -13.55
C SER A 171 -18.94 -7.75 -12.43
N MET A 172 -19.39 -7.40 -11.21
CA MET A 172 -19.57 -8.33 -10.11
C MET A 172 -20.81 -9.22 -10.30
N ALA A 173 -21.89 -8.68 -10.85
CA ALA A 173 -23.12 -9.42 -11.09
C ALA A 173 -22.95 -10.50 -12.19
N GLU A 174 -21.97 -10.33 -13.08
CA GLU A 174 -21.60 -11.32 -14.09
C GLU A 174 -20.71 -12.47 -13.55
N GLN A 175 -20.16 -12.30 -12.34
CA GLN A 175 -19.35 -13.32 -11.69
C GLN A 175 -20.22 -14.20 -10.79
N ASP A 176 -20.25 -15.49 -11.04
CA ASP A 176 -20.91 -16.47 -10.16
C ASP A 176 -20.15 -16.58 -8.84
N GLY A 177 -20.64 -15.98 -7.75
CA GLY A 177 -20.11 -16.15 -6.41
C GLY A 177 -20.24 -14.96 -5.48
N PHE A 178 -20.25 -15.22 -4.16
CA PHE A 178 -20.29 -14.19 -3.11
C PHE A 178 -18.93 -13.54 -2.83
N ILE A 179 -17.82 -14.08 -3.37
CA ILE A 179 -16.45 -13.64 -3.07
C ILE A 179 -16.05 -12.58 -4.11
N THR A 180 -16.09 -11.31 -3.71
CA THR A 180 -15.72 -10.17 -4.56
C THR A 180 -14.24 -9.82 -4.46
N GLY A 181 -13.60 -10.19 -3.36
CA GLY A 181 -12.18 -10.04 -3.08
C GLY A 181 -11.37 -11.27 -3.47
N ILE A 182 -10.14 -11.35 -2.94
CA ILE A 182 -9.26 -12.50 -3.14
C ILE A 182 -9.65 -13.59 -2.15
N PRO A 183 -9.94 -14.81 -2.63
CA PRO A 183 -10.31 -15.91 -1.74
C PRO A 183 -9.13 -16.34 -0.88
N THR A 184 -9.36 -16.47 0.42
CA THR A 184 -8.38 -17.02 1.36
C THR A 184 -8.33 -18.56 1.27
N GLY A 185 -9.39 -19.13 0.72
CA GLY A 185 -9.60 -20.58 0.63
C GLY A 185 -10.17 -21.20 1.90
N PHE A 186 -10.53 -20.37 2.89
CA PHE A 186 -11.29 -20.74 4.08
C PHE A 186 -12.72 -20.24 3.92
N ARG A 187 -13.65 -21.17 3.71
CA ARG A 187 -15.03 -20.86 3.29
C ARG A 187 -15.72 -19.88 4.23
N ASP A 188 -15.75 -20.18 5.51
CA ASP A 188 -16.48 -19.37 6.49
C ASP A 188 -15.86 -17.97 6.65
N PHE A 189 -14.53 -17.84 6.47
CA PHE A 189 -13.84 -16.55 6.45
C PHE A 189 -14.19 -15.75 5.19
N ASP A 190 -14.18 -16.42 4.04
CA ASP A 190 -14.49 -15.80 2.76
C ASP A 190 -15.98 -15.39 2.68
N GLU A 191 -16.90 -16.17 3.28
CA GLU A 191 -18.32 -15.81 3.40
C GLU A 191 -18.54 -14.56 4.28
N MET A 192 -17.79 -14.43 5.40
CA MET A 192 -17.91 -13.26 6.29
C MET A 192 -17.28 -11.99 5.73
N THR A 193 -16.20 -12.12 4.94
CA THR A 193 -15.41 -10.96 4.47
C THR A 193 -15.63 -10.67 2.98
N ALA A 194 -16.34 -11.54 2.26
CA ALA A 194 -16.41 -11.57 0.81
C ALA A 194 -15.00 -11.69 0.16
N GLY A 195 -14.05 -12.33 0.86
CA GLY A 195 -12.63 -12.41 0.50
C GLY A 195 -11.83 -11.16 0.89
N LEU A 196 -10.53 -11.15 0.60
CA LEU A 196 -9.64 -10.02 0.91
C LEU A 196 -9.87 -8.90 -0.12
N GLN A 197 -10.36 -7.74 0.35
CA GLN A 197 -10.74 -6.63 -0.52
C GLN A 197 -9.52 -5.78 -0.92
N PRO A 198 -9.46 -5.28 -2.16
CA PRO A 198 -8.42 -4.34 -2.58
C PRO A 198 -8.35 -3.12 -1.65
N SER A 199 -7.15 -2.61 -1.42
CA SER A 199 -6.86 -1.47 -0.54
C SER A 199 -7.07 -1.72 0.96
N ASP A 200 -7.48 -2.93 1.39
CA ASP A 200 -7.64 -3.24 2.79
C ASP A 200 -6.32 -3.65 3.45
N LEU A 201 -6.16 -3.21 4.71
CA LEU A 201 -5.16 -3.71 5.64
C LEU A 201 -5.82 -4.72 6.57
N ILE A 202 -5.41 -5.98 6.44
CA ILE A 202 -5.88 -7.11 7.23
C ILE A 202 -4.80 -7.50 8.23
N ILE A 203 -5.11 -7.42 9.52
CA ILE A 203 -4.21 -7.85 10.58
C ILE A 203 -4.67 -9.21 11.10
N ILE A 204 -3.78 -10.20 11.04
CA ILE A 204 -4.00 -11.49 11.70
C ILE A 204 -3.03 -11.58 12.87
N ALA A 205 -3.58 -11.60 14.09
CA ALA A 205 -2.75 -11.55 15.28
C ALA A 205 -2.91 -12.81 16.13
N GLY A 206 -1.80 -13.26 16.70
CA GLY A 206 -1.78 -14.45 17.56
C GLY A 206 -0.58 -14.47 18.48
N ARG A 207 -0.58 -15.43 19.42
CA ARG A 207 0.60 -15.69 20.24
C ARG A 207 1.73 -16.32 19.40
N PRO A 208 3.01 -16.07 19.77
CA PRO A 208 4.14 -16.69 19.09
C PRO A 208 3.98 -18.20 19.05
N SER A 209 3.76 -18.73 17.86
CA SER A 209 3.70 -20.17 17.57
C SER A 209 3.93 -20.36 16.09
N ALA A 210 4.30 -21.58 15.69
CA ALA A 210 4.45 -21.90 14.27
C ALA A 210 3.15 -21.78 13.45
N VAL A 211 2.01 -21.46 14.10
CA VAL A 211 0.66 -21.45 13.51
C VAL A 211 0.41 -20.19 12.68
N LEU A 212 0.85 -19.02 13.17
CA LEU A 212 0.58 -17.73 12.52
C LEU A 212 1.25 -17.60 11.14
N PRO A 213 2.58 -17.84 10.99
CA PRO A 213 3.23 -17.82 9.66
C PRO A 213 2.64 -18.83 8.69
N VAL A 214 2.20 -20.01 9.20
CA VAL A 214 1.57 -21.04 8.38
C VAL A 214 0.23 -20.58 7.83
N LEU A 215 -0.59 -19.89 8.63
CA LEU A 215 -1.88 -19.38 8.15
C LEU A 215 -1.69 -18.37 7.01
N GLY A 216 -0.77 -17.42 7.16
CA GLY A 216 -0.43 -16.47 6.11
C GLY A 216 0.02 -17.18 4.82
N LEU A 217 0.90 -18.17 4.95
CA LEU A 217 1.40 -18.94 3.81
C LEU A 217 0.29 -19.76 3.14
N ASN A 218 -0.66 -20.32 3.91
CA ASN A 218 -1.82 -21.04 3.37
C ASN A 218 -2.76 -20.11 2.60
N ILE A 219 -3.02 -18.90 3.13
CA ILE A 219 -3.80 -17.88 2.43
C ILE A 219 -3.14 -17.55 1.09
N GLY A 220 -1.82 -17.27 1.09
CA GLY A 220 -1.08 -16.96 -0.12
C GLY A 220 -1.11 -18.09 -1.16
N TYR A 221 -0.93 -19.33 -0.72
CA TYR A 221 -1.00 -20.48 -1.59
C TYR A 221 -2.42 -20.68 -2.18
N ASN A 222 -3.46 -20.57 -1.36
CA ASN A 222 -4.82 -20.71 -1.83
C ASN A 222 -5.19 -19.60 -2.84
N ALA A 223 -4.79 -18.37 -2.57
CA ALA A 223 -4.99 -17.24 -3.47
C ALA A 223 -4.29 -17.46 -4.83
N ALA A 224 -3.07 -17.98 -4.82
CA ALA A 224 -2.32 -18.28 -6.04
C ALA A 224 -2.88 -19.50 -6.78
N LEU A 225 -3.22 -20.58 -6.07
CA LEU A 225 -3.67 -21.83 -6.68
C LEU A 225 -5.10 -21.73 -7.21
N LYS A 226 -6.04 -21.30 -6.37
CA LYS A 226 -7.48 -21.25 -6.71
C LYS A 226 -7.84 -19.95 -7.45
N GLY A 227 -7.29 -18.83 -6.99
CA GLY A 227 -7.57 -17.49 -7.53
C GLY A 227 -6.68 -17.08 -8.69
N LYS A 228 -5.60 -17.83 -8.98
CA LYS A 228 -4.55 -17.45 -9.97
C LYS A 228 -4.01 -16.03 -9.72
N LYS A 229 -3.90 -15.64 -8.44
CA LYS A 229 -3.51 -14.30 -8.01
C LYS A 229 -2.01 -14.22 -7.75
N GLY A 230 -1.39 -13.11 -8.17
CA GLY A 230 0.00 -12.80 -7.87
C GLY A 230 0.16 -12.45 -6.38
N VAL A 231 1.02 -13.18 -5.66
CA VAL A 231 1.22 -13.04 -4.22
C VAL A 231 2.66 -12.69 -3.90
N ALA A 232 2.88 -11.58 -3.17
CA ALA A 232 4.17 -11.25 -2.60
C ALA A 232 4.18 -11.61 -1.10
N VAL A 233 5.19 -12.34 -0.66
CA VAL A 233 5.39 -12.75 0.74
C VAL A 233 6.69 -12.13 1.24
N PHE A 234 6.60 -11.19 2.17
CA PHE A 234 7.75 -10.66 2.90
C PHE A 234 7.90 -11.45 4.20
N SER A 235 8.94 -12.26 4.27
CA SER A 235 9.24 -13.10 5.42
C SER A 235 10.44 -12.56 6.16
N LEU A 236 10.20 -11.83 7.23
CA LEU A 236 11.25 -11.18 8.03
C LEU A 236 11.81 -12.11 9.13
N GLU A 237 11.13 -13.22 9.42
CA GLU A 237 11.55 -14.22 10.42
C GLU A 237 12.17 -15.47 9.78
N MET A 238 11.64 -15.92 8.66
CA MET A 238 12.01 -17.20 8.05
C MET A 238 12.68 -17.03 6.69
N SER A 239 13.70 -17.85 6.42
CA SER A 239 14.33 -17.86 5.10
C SER A 239 13.40 -18.44 4.02
N LYS A 240 13.59 -17.98 2.78
CA LYS A 240 12.86 -18.48 1.58
C LYS A 240 12.94 -19.99 1.43
N LEU A 241 14.09 -20.60 1.80
CA LEU A 241 14.25 -22.05 1.76
C LEU A 241 13.33 -22.77 2.76
N GLN A 242 13.22 -22.22 3.98
CA GLN A 242 12.31 -22.78 4.99
C GLN A 242 10.84 -22.66 4.58
N LEU A 243 10.46 -21.55 3.97
CA LEU A 243 9.11 -21.36 3.42
C LEU A 243 8.84 -22.31 2.26
N GLY A 244 9.80 -22.48 1.34
CA GLY A 244 9.71 -23.43 0.24
C GLY A 244 9.51 -24.87 0.72
N MET A 245 10.25 -25.30 1.74
CA MET A 245 10.06 -26.63 2.34
C MET A 245 8.67 -26.80 2.99
N ARG A 246 8.13 -25.74 3.63
CA ARG A 246 6.77 -25.77 4.17
C ARG A 246 5.72 -25.86 3.07
N LEU A 247 5.87 -25.06 2.00
CA LEU A 247 4.99 -25.10 0.83
C LEU A 247 4.97 -26.50 0.20
N LEU A 248 6.15 -27.10 0.02
CA LEU A 248 6.27 -28.46 -0.50
C LEU A 248 5.57 -29.48 0.42
N GLY A 249 5.83 -29.42 1.73
CA GLY A 249 5.26 -30.36 2.70
C GLY A 249 3.73 -30.35 2.70
N PHE A 250 3.13 -29.16 2.73
CA PHE A 250 1.67 -29.08 2.77
C PHE A 250 1.00 -29.26 1.40
N ALA A 251 1.65 -28.89 0.30
CA ALA A 251 1.11 -29.10 -1.03
C ALA A 251 1.15 -30.59 -1.44
N ALA A 252 2.17 -31.33 -0.97
CA ALA A 252 2.34 -32.75 -1.22
C ALA A 252 1.60 -33.64 -0.21
N ASP A 253 1.03 -33.08 0.88
CA ASP A 253 0.52 -33.83 2.04
C ASP A 253 1.60 -34.82 2.59
N VAL A 254 2.87 -34.37 2.68
CA VAL A 254 4.01 -35.08 3.25
C VAL A 254 4.40 -34.50 4.59
N ASP A 255 4.75 -35.36 5.56
CA ASP A 255 5.13 -34.96 6.91
C ASP A 255 6.30 -33.98 6.88
N ILE A 256 6.07 -32.76 7.43
CA ILE A 256 7.06 -31.70 7.44
C ILE A 256 8.39 -32.08 8.13
N LYS A 257 8.35 -33.01 9.10
CA LYS A 257 9.55 -33.52 9.73
C LYS A 257 10.42 -34.31 8.74
N LYS A 258 9.76 -35.13 7.89
CA LYS A 258 10.46 -35.85 6.82
C LYS A 258 11.04 -34.90 5.78
N VAL A 259 10.25 -33.92 5.33
CA VAL A 259 10.72 -32.92 4.35
C VAL A 259 11.91 -32.15 4.88
N ARG A 260 11.87 -31.69 6.13
CA ARG A 260 12.94 -30.90 6.75
C ARG A 260 14.23 -31.66 6.97
N THR A 261 14.13 -32.95 7.29
CA THR A 261 15.31 -33.77 7.60
C THR A 261 15.82 -34.57 6.41
N GLY A 262 14.99 -34.73 5.37
CA GLY A 262 15.27 -35.66 4.27
C GLY A 262 15.22 -37.12 4.69
N ALA A 263 14.97 -37.41 5.97
CA ALA A 263 14.97 -38.74 6.51
C ALA A 263 13.62 -39.43 6.33
N PHE A 264 13.65 -40.76 6.06
CA PHE A 264 12.48 -41.59 5.93
C PHE A 264 11.49 -41.22 4.81
N LEU A 265 11.97 -40.55 3.78
CA LEU A 265 11.21 -40.29 2.54
C LEU A 265 11.17 -41.61 1.74
N GLY A 266 9.98 -42.16 1.56
CA GLY A 266 9.73 -43.28 0.69
C GLY A 266 9.55 -42.90 -0.78
N GLY A 267 9.45 -43.89 -1.69
CA GLY A 267 9.18 -43.64 -3.11
C GLY A 267 7.92 -42.81 -3.33
N ASP A 268 6.84 -43.13 -2.63
CA ASP A 268 5.55 -42.44 -2.69
C ASP A 268 5.67 -40.97 -2.20
N ASP A 269 6.50 -40.71 -1.16
CA ASP A 269 6.72 -39.35 -0.67
C ASP A 269 7.47 -38.51 -1.74
N TRP A 270 8.45 -39.12 -2.42
CA TRP A 270 9.18 -38.44 -3.50
C TRP A 270 8.31 -38.16 -4.72
N GLU A 271 7.42 -39.06 -5.10
CA GLU A 271 6.46 -38.86 -6.19
C GLU A 271 5.52 -37.70 -5.89
N LYS A 272 4.94 -37.68 -4.67
CA LYS A 272 4.08 -36.55 -4.21
C LYS A 272 4.82 -35.22 -4.17
N LEU A 273 6.05 -35.20 -3.64
CA LEU A 273 6.87 -34.01 -3.57
C LEU A 273 7.23 -33.47 -4.98
N THR A 274 7.54 -34.40 -5.92
CA THR A 274 7.86 -34.02 -7.30
C THR A 274 6.63 -33.43 -8.02
N SER A 275 5.47 -34.04 -7.84
CA SER A 275 4.20 -33.53 -8.38
C SER A 275 3.86 -32.15 -7.81
N ALA A 276 3.97 -32.01 -6.49
CA ALA A 276 3.73 -30.72 -5.81
C ALA A 276 4.73 -29.64 -6.26
N ALA A 277 5.99 -29.98 -6.45
CA ALA A 277 7.02 -29.07 -6.96
C ALA A 277 6.66 -28.56 -8.36
N GLY A 278 6.15 -29.43 -9.24
CA GLY A 278 5.66 -29.04 -10.56
C GLY A 278 4.56 -27.98 -10.45
N ILE A 279 3.54 -28.22 -9.62
CA ILE A 279 2.43 -27.26 -9.40
C ILE A 279 2.96 -25.95 -8.81
N LEU A 280 3.77 -26.03 -7.75
CA LEU A 280 4.30 -24.84 -7.06
C LEU A 280 5.16 -23.96 -7.95
N SER A 281 5.91 -24.54 -8.90
CA SER A 281 6.77 -23.80 -9.82
C SER A 281 6.00 -22.92 -10.80
N GLU A 282 4.74 -23.21 -11.05
CA GLU A 282 3.86 -22.45 -11.94
C GLU A 282 3.05 -21.37 -11.18
N LEU A 283 3.02 -21.44 -9.83
CA LEU A 283 2.26 -20.47 -9.05
C LEU A 283 2.97 -19.10 -8.98
N PRO A 284 2.24 -17.99 -9.16
CA PRO A 284 2.80 -16.65 -9.07
C PRO A 284 2.99 -16.20 -7.61
N ILE A 285 3.81 -16.94 -6.86
CA ILE A 285 4.18 -16.63 -5.46
C ILE A 285 5.63 -16.15 -5.45
N TYR A 286 5.84 -14.94 -4.95
CA TYR A 286 7.13 -14.28 -4.87
C TYR A 286 7.51 -14.10 -3.41
N ILE A 287 8.67 -14.62 -3.00
CA ILE A 287 9.14 -14.60 -1.60
C ILE A 287 10.35 -13.69 -1.49
N ASP A 288 10.29 -12.75 -0.55
CA ASP A 288 11.40 -11.89 -0.14
C ASP A 288 11.73 -12.18 1.32
N ASP A 289 12.94 -12.64 1.60
CA ASP A 289 13.47 -12.93 2.94
C ASP A 289 14.56 -11.94 3.37
N SER A 290 14.58 -10.76 2.76
CA SER A 290 15.52 -9.70 3.13
C SER A 290 15.24 -9.22 4.55
N SER A 291 16.29 -9.18 5.39
CA SER A 291 16.20 -8.66 6.75
C SER A 291 16.27 -7.13 6.76
N GLY A 292 15.58 -6.52 7.72
CA GLY A 292 15.68 -5.08 7.94
C GLY A 292 14.95 -4.21 6.93
N LEU A 293 13.96 -4.76 6.22
CA LEU A 293 13.13 -3.99 5.27
C LEU A 293 12.27 -2.96 5.98
N ASN A 294 12.20 -1.77 5.40
CA ASN A 294 11.20 -0.76 5.74
C ASN A 294 10.02 -0.79 4.72
N VAL A 295 8.91 -0.13 5.09
CA VAL A 295 7.69 -0.17 4.24
C VAL A 295 7.90 0.52 2.88
N LEU A 296 8.81 1.51 2.80
CA LEU A 296 9.11 2.21 1.54
C LEU A 296 9.79 1.28 0.53
N GLU A 297 10.79 0.49 0.99
CA GLU A 297 11.43 -0.53 0.17
C GLU A 297 10.45 -1.61 -0.27
N MET A 298 9.56 -2.07 0.65
CA MET A 298 8.48 -3.00 0.30
C MET A 298 7.60 -2.42 -0.81
N LYS A 299 7.23 -1.12 -0.72
CA LYS A 299 6.42 -0.42 -1.72
C LYS A 299 7.12 -0.39 -3.09
N ALA A 300 8.42 -0.08 -3.13
CA ALA A 300 9.20 -0.06 -4.35
C ALA A 300 9.27 -1.46 -5.02
N LYS A 301 9.56 -2.50 -4.21
CA LYS A 301 9.59 -3.90 -4.68
C LYS A 301 8.23 -4.35 -5.21
N CYS A 302 7.14 -4.05 -4.49
CA CYS A 302 5.77 -4.38 -4.89
C CYS A 302 5.34 -3.67 -6.17
N ARG A 303 5.66 -2.38 -6.34
CA ARG A 303 5.39 -1.63 -7.59
C ARG A 303 6.08 -2.26 -8.79
N ARG A 304 7.37 -2.61 -8.66
CA ARG A 304 8.12 -3.31 -9.71
C ARG A 304 7.50 -4.66 -10.05
N LEU A 305 7.14 -5.45 -9.03
CA LEU A 305 6.51 -6.75 -9.21
C LEU A 305 5.15 -6.61 -9.89
N LYS A 306 4.31 -5.68 -9.43
CA LYS A 306 2.98 -5.42 -10.01
C LYS A 306 3.06 -5.06 -11.50
N LYS A 307 4.05 -4.23 -11.89
CA LYS A 307 4.26 -3.84 -13.29
C LYS A 307 4.80 -5.00 -14.16
N LYS A 308 5.65 -5.87 -13.59
CA LYS A 308 6.34 -6.94 -14.34
C LYS A 308 5.49 -8.19 -14.51
N SER A 309 4.81 -8.61 -13.46
CA SER A 309 4.20 -9.95 -13.37
C SER A 309 2.76 -9.92 -12.84
N GLY A 310 2.28 -8.76 -12.43
CA GLY A 310 1.03 -8.63 -11.69
C GLY A 310 1.24 -8.89 -10.19
N LEU A 311 0.46 -8.20 -9.36
CA LEU A 311 0.46 -8.37 -7.91
C LEU A 311 -0.96 -8.09 -7.41
N ASP A 312 -1.53 -9.06 -6.73
CA ASP A 312 -2.89 -9.00 -6.21
C ASP A 312 -2.95 -9.09 -4.68
N LEU A 313 -1.96 -9.68 -4.01
CA LEU A 313 -1.93 -9.87 -2.57
C LEU A 313 -0.52 -9.67 -2.01
N ILE A 314 -0.42 -8.96 -0.89
CA ILE A 314 0.83 -8.79 -0.13
C ILE A 314 0.65 -9.43 1.25
N ILE A 315 1.61 -10.28 1.65
CA ILE A 315 1.66 -10.91 2.99
C ILE A 315 2.95 -10.49 3.66
N VAL A 316 2.87 -10.04 4.92
CA VAL A 316 4.00 -9.60 5.71
C VAL A 316 4.08 -10.42 7.00
N ASP A 317 5.18 -11.14 7.21
CA ASP A 317 5.44 -12.01 8.37
C ASP A 317 6.72 -11.58 9.08
N TYR A 318 6.64 -10.88 10.18
CA TYR A 318 5.52 -10.23 10.86
C TYR A 318 5.83 -8.74 11.09
N LEU A 319 4.78 -7.96 11.33
CA LEU A 319 4.79 -6.50 11.40
C LEU A 319 5.87 -5.92 12.33
N GLN A 320 6.09 -6.55 13.49
CA GLN A 320 7.05 -6.06 14.47
C GLN A 320 8.53 -6.20 14.05
N LEU A 321 8.85 -6.90 12.96
CA LEU A 321 10.21 -6.99 12.42
C LEU A 321 10.51 -5.95 11.33
N ILE A 322 9.50 -5.22 10.90
CA ILE A 322 9.69 -4.12 9.96
C ILE A 322 10.51 -3.02 10.65
N GLN A 323 11.48 -2.45 9.94
CA GLN A 323 12.23 -1.30 10.43
C GLN A 323 11.41 -0.02 10.26
N GLY A 324 11.24 0.71 11.37
CA GLY A 324 10.71 2.07 11.36
C GLY A 324 11.77 3.10 10.98
N ARG A 325 11.35 4.36 10.85
CA ARG A 325 12.29 5.47 10.68
C ARG A 325 13.14 5.62 11.95
N THR A 326 14.42 5.95 11.77
CA THR A 326 15.43 6.12 12.86
C THR A 326 15.09 7.21 13.89
N SER A 327 14.02 7.98 13.68
CA SER A 327 13.60 9.10 14.54
C SER A 327 12.46 8.79 15.52
N ALA A 328 11.98 7.54 15.60
CA ALA A 328 10.86 7.20 16.49
C ALA A 328 11.33 7.22 17.98
N GLU A 329 10.65 8.01 18.80
CA GLU A 329 10.96 8.17 20.22
C GLU A 329 10.58 6.93 21.06
N SER A 330 9.67 6.10 20.55
CA SER A 330 9.21 4.89 21.23
C SER A 330 8.82 3.79 20.24
N ARG A 331 8.90 2.53 20.70
CA ARG A 331 8.44 1.36 19.92
C ARG A 331 6.97 1.47 19.51
N GLN A 332 6.15 2.07 20.35
CA GLN A 332 4.74 2.29 20.06
C GLN A 332 4.54 3.26 18.88
N GLN A 333 5.30 4.33 18.80
CA GLN A 333 5.26 5.28 17.68
C GLN A 333 5.74 4.60 16.39
N GLU A 334 6.82 3.84 16.46
CA GLU A 334 7.36 3.08 15.33
C GLU A 334 6.33 2.13 14.73
N ILE A 335 5.65 1.32 15.56
CA ILE A 335 4.61 0.40 15.10
C ILE A 335 3.40 1.17 14.53
N SER A 336 3.07 2.34 15.09
CA SER A 336 2.00 3.19 14.59
C SER A 336 2.31 3.77 13.20
N GLU A 337 3.57 4.17 12.96
CA GLU A 337 4.03 4.62 11.63
C GLU A 337 4.03 3.47 10.62
N ILE A 338 4.48 2.29 11.01
CA ILE A 338 4.48 1.09 10.18
C ILE A 338 3.04 0.73 9.77
N SER A 339 2.10 0.72 10.72
CA SER A 339 0.69 0.42 10.45
C SER A 339 0.08 1.37 9.42
N ARG A 340 0.25 2.69 9.62
CA ARG A 340 -0.20 3.70 8.65
C ARG A 340 0.45 3.53 7.29
N SER A 341 1.75 3.24 7.26
CA SER A 341 2.49 3.04 6.02
C SER A 341 2.04 1.78 5.27
N LEU A 342 1.69 0.69 5.98
CA LEU A 342 1.13 -0.51 5.36
C LEU A 342 -0.29 -0.26 4.82
N LYS A 343 -1.11 0.54 5.53
CA LYS A 343 -2.43 0.95 5.00
C LYS A 343 -2.29 1.83 3.76
N ALA A 344 -1.34 2.76 3.75
CA ALA A 344 -1.02 3.56 2.57
C ALA A 344 -0.52 2.67 1.42
N LEU A 345 0.36 1.69 1.69
CA LEU A 345 0.81 0.72 0.70
C LEU A 345 -0.36 -0.03 0.04
N ALA A 346 -1.31 -0.53 0.85
CA ALA A 346 -2.50 -1.22 0.36
C ALA A 346 -3.33 -0.32 -0.57
N LYS A 347 -3.56 0.94 -0.16
CA LYS A 347 -4.34 1.93 -0.89
C LYS A 347 -3.65 2.34 -2.20
N ASP A 348 -2.37 2.68 -2.16
CA ASP A 348 -1.60 3.16 -3.31
C ASP A 348 -1.45 2.10 -4.41
N LEU A 349 -1.32 0.83 -4.00
CA LEU A 349 -1.24 -0.27 -4.94
C LEU A 349 -2.62 -0.84 -5.30
N ASN A 350 -3.69 -0.44 -4.61
CA ASN A 350 -5.01 -1.05 -4.71
C ASN A 350 -4.94 -2.58 -4.62
N VAL A 351 -4.26 -3.06 -3.55
CA VAL A 351 -3.99 -4.49 -3.28
C VAL A 351 -4.19 -4.73 -1.79
N PRO A 352 -4.89 -5.80 -1.36
CA PRO A 352 -4.96 -6.15 0.06
C PRO A 352 -3.57 -6.48 0.63
N VAL A 353 -3.35 -6.01 1.86
CA VAL A 353 -2.15 -6.32 2.64
C VAL A 353 -2.55 -7.12 3.87
N VAL A 354 -2.09 -8.35 3.96
CA VAL A 354 -2.23 -9.20 5.15
C VAL A 354 -0.95 -9.10 5.97
N ALA A 355 -1.02 -8.43 7.12
CA ALA A 355 0.11 -8.33 8.04
C ALA A 355 -0.11 -9.21 9.27
N LEU A 356 0.83 -10.10 9.52
CA LEU A 356 0.83 -10.94 10.70
C LEU A 356 1.37 -10.14 11.89
N SER A 357 0.80 -10.33 13.07
CA SER A 357 1.17 -9.59 14.28
C SER A 357 1.25 -10.51 15.50
N GLN A 358 2.27 -10.31 16.32
CA GLN A 358 2.37 -11.03 17.59
C GLN A 358 1.61 -10.28 18.70
N LEU A 359 0.89 -11.04 19.52
CA LEU A 359 0.19 -10.53 20.69
C LEU A 359 1.11 -10.44 21.91
N ASN A 360 0.83 -9.49 22.82
CA ASN A 360 1.51 -9.36 24.08
C ASN A 360 1.37 -10.64 24.93
N ARG A 361 2.42 -10.99 25.71
CA ARG A 361 2.44 -12.15 26.61
C ARG A 361 1.37 -12.10 27.71
N LYS A 362 0.87 -10.91 28.06
CA LYS A 362 -0.18 -10.72 29.08
C LYS A 362 -1.51 -11.44 28.78
N VAL A 363 -1.74 -11.87 27.54
CA VAL A 363 -2.88 -12.72 27.17
C VAL A 363 -2.83 -14.08 27.90
N GLU A 364 -1.62 -14.62 28.12
CA GLU A 364 -1.44 -15.92 28.79
C GLU A 364 -1.71 -15.89 30.30
N ASP A 365 -1.60 -14.71 30.92
CA ASP A 365 -1.81 -14.50 32.35
C ASP A 365 -3.30 -14.42 32.73
N ARG A 366 -4.19 -14.36 31.74
CA ARG A 366 -5.64 -14.26 31.96
C ARG A 366 -6.29 -15.65 32.11
N THR A 367 -7.36 -15.70 32.90
CA THR A 367 -8.19 -16.88 33.05
C THR A 367 -8.82 -17.29 31.71
N SER A 368 -9.23 -16.33 30.90
CA SER A 368 -9.63 -16.55 29.50
C SER A 368 -8.49 -16.12 28.58
N LYS A 369 -7.86 -17.09 27.93
CA LYS A 369 -6.77 -16.85 26.96
C LYS A 369 -7.27 -16.33 25.60
N ARG A 370 -8.56 -15.94 25.53
CA ARG A 370 -9.15 -15.32 24.33
C ARG A 370 -8.56 -13.92 24.12
N PRO A 371 -7.96 -13.66 22.95
CA PRO A 371 -7.39 -12.35 22.65
C PRO A 371 -8.47 -11.27 22.53
N GLN A 372 -8.06 -10.02 22.80
CA GLN A 372 -8.88 -8.83 22.69
C GLN A 372 -8.12 -7.74 21.93
N LEU A 373 -8.82 -6.76 21.36
CA LEU A 373 -8.19 -5.61 20.67
C LEU A 373 -7.17 -4.89 21.56
N ALA A 374 -7.41 -4.84 22.87
CA ALA A 374 -6.47 -4.28 23.84
C ALA A 374 -5.13 -5.04 23.93
N ASP A 375 -5.03 -6.26 23.43
CA ASP A 375 -3.79 -7.06 23.43
C ASP A 375 -2.84 -6.70 22.28
N LEU A 376 -3.35 -5.93 21.31
CA LEU A 376 -2.56 -5.18 20.33
C LEU A 376 -1.98 -3.88 20.93
N ARG A 377 -1.95 -3.71 22.24
CA ARG A 377 -1.86 -2.47 23.03
C ARG A 377 -0.55 -1.68 22.91
N GLU A 378 0.48 -2.25 22.32
CA GLU A 378 1.66 -1.45 21.89
C GLU A 378 1.37 -0.66 20.59
N SER A 379 0.12 -0.73 20.10
CA SER A 379 -0.26 -0.28 18.77
C SER A 379 -1.75 0.08 18.69
N GLY A 380 -2.23 1.02 19.50
CA GLY A 380 -3.58 1.57 19.35
C GLY A 380 -3.87 2.09 17.92
N ALA A 381 -2.83 2.42 17.18
CA ALA A 381 -2.92 2.80 15.78
C ALA A 381 -3.27 1.61 14.87
N ILE A 382 -2.79 0.39 15.13
CA ILE A 382 -3.17 -0.79 14.34
C ILE A 382 -4.69 -0.98 14.38
N GLU A 383 -5.30 -0.80 15.57
CA GLU A 383 -6.74 -0.90 15.71
C GLU A 383 -7.47 0.15 14.87
N GLN A 384 -6.94 1.36 14.73
CA GLN A 384 -7.56 2.43 13.94
C GLN A 384 -7.35 2.22 12.44
N ASP A 385 -6.14 1.86 12.01
CA ASP A 385 -5.73 1.79 10.61
C ASP A 385 -6.27 0.54 9.90
N ALA A 386 -6.33 -0.60 10.59
CA ALA A 386 -6.75 -1.87 10.00
C ALA A 386 -8.25 -1.88 9.64
N ASP A 387 -8.58 -2.44 8.49
CA ASP A 387 -9.96 -2.65 8.05
C ASP A 387 -10.53 -3.94 8.63
N VAL A 388 -9.70 -4.98 8.73
CA VAL A 388 -10.04 -6.26 9.35
C VAL A 388 -8.97 -6.62 10.38
N ILE A 389 -9.41 -7.05 11.58
CA ILE A 389 -8.53 -7.62 12.60
C ILE A 389 -9.08 -8.99 12.97
N ALA A 390 -8.27 -10.01 12.78
CA ALA A 390 -8.59 -11.37 13.16
C ALA A 390 -7.59 -11.89 14.20
N PHE A 391 -8.09 -12.58 15.21
CA PHE A 391 -7.27 -13.25 16.22
C PHE A 391 -7.26 -14.76 16.00
N ILE A 392 -6.07 -15.34 16.03
CA ILE A 392 -5.91 -16.80 16.00
C ILE A 392 -5.49 -17.31 17.38
N TYR A 393 -6.26 -18.25 17.92
CA TYR A 393 -5.99 -18.83 19.24
C TYR A 393 -6.59 -20.23 19.38
N ARG A 394 -6.06 -20.97 20.35
CA ARG A 394 -6.63 -22.27 20.77
C ARG A 394 -7.59 -22.06 21.92
N ASP A 395 -8.74 -22.69 21.86
CA ASP A 395 -9.66 -22.78 22.98
C ASP A 395 -9.31 -24.02 23.79
N GLU A 396 -8.97 -23.83 25.08
CA GLU A 396 -8.62 -24.95 25.98
C GLU A 396 -9.84 -25.89 26.21
N ALA A 397 -11.06 -25.35 26.12
CA ALA A 397 -12.27 -26.17 26.25
C ALA A 397 -12.44 -27.15 25.07
N LEU A 398 -11.99 -26.77 23.88
CA LEU A 398 -12.04 -27.60 22.69
C LEU A 398 -10.82 -28.54 22.57
N SER A 399 -9.70 -28.23 23.22
CA SER A 399 -8.51 -29.06 23.20
C SER A 399 -8.66 -30.38 23.95
N ASN A 400 -9.66 -30.49 24.85
CA ASN A 400 -10.01 -31.71 25.59
C ASN A 400 -10.94 -32.63 24.79
N ALA A 401 -11.56 -32.16 23.71
CA ALA A 401 -12.21 -33.00 22.73
C ALA A 401 -11.13 -33.61 21.83
N GLU A 402 -10.59 -34.78 22.23
CA GLU A 402 -9.68 -35.58 21.42
C GLU A 402 -10.35 -35.95 20.09
N ILE A 403 -10.18 -35.06 19.08
CA ILE A 403 -10.32 -35.50 17.69
C ILE A 403 -9.16 -36.47 17.50
N LYS A 404 -9.51 -37.73 17.19
CA LYS A 404 -8.56 -38.82 16.97
C LYS A 404 -7.44 -38.36 16.03
N GLY A 405 -6.27 -38.04 16.57
CA GLY A 405 -5.11 -37.74 15.75
C GLY A 405 -4.44 -36.41 16.06
N TYR A 406 -3.43 -36.08 15.32
CA TYR A 406 -2.50 -34.97 15.46
C TYR A 406 -3.08 -33.58 15.12
N ASP A 407 -4.38 -33.40 14.90
CA ASP A 407 -5.02 -32.19 14.40
C ASP A 407 -5.61 -31.37 15.56
N ASP A 408 -5.35 -30.06 15.54
CA ASP A 408 -5.89 -29.11 16.52
C ASP A 408 -7.03 -28.28 15.92
N VAL A 409 -8.10 -28.07 16.69
CA VAL A 409 -9.10 -27.03 16.36
C VAL A 409 -8.59 -25.68 16.82
N ILE A 410 -8.56 -24.75 15.90
CA ILE A 410 -8.07 -23.38 16.10
C ILE A 410 -9.22 -22.41 15.81
N ASN A 411 -9.45 -21.45 16.71
CA ASN A 411 -10.38 -20.38 16.45
C ASN A 411 -9.69 -19.25 15.69
N LEU A 412 -10.36 -18.74 14.65
CA LEU A 412 -10.04 -17.53 13.96
C LEU A 412 -11.18 -16.54 14.18
N GLU A 413 -10.99 -15.57 15.05
CA GLU A 413 -12.02 -14.60 15.46
C GLU A 413 -11.82 -13.28 14.74
N ILE A 414 -12.79 -12.87 13.93
CA ILE A 414 -12.83 -11.53 13.33
C ILE A 414 -13.36 -10.57 14.42
N ALA A 415 -12.42 -9.88 15.07
CA ALA A 415 -12.73 -8.96 16.18
C ALA A 415 -13.08 -7.55 15.69
N LYS A 416 -12.63 -7.18 14.49
CA LYS A 416 -12.96 -5.92 13.83
C LYS A 416 -13.11 -6.16 12.33
N GLN A 417 -14.17 -5.57 11.76
CA GLN A 417 -14.38 -5.48 10.31
C GLN A 417 -15.13 -4.19 10.00
N ARG A 418 -14.57 -3.35 9.10
CA ARG A 418 -15.21 -2.06 8.75
C ARG A 418 -16.47 -2.23 7.92
N ASN A 419 -16.48 -3.21 7.02
CA ASN A 419 -17.50 -3.38 6.00
C ASN A 419 -18.28 -4.70 6.13
N GLY A 420 -18.31 -5.30 7.33
CA GLY A 420 -19.00 -6.57 7.54
C GLY A 420 -19.14 -6.96 9.00
N PRO A 421 -19.70 -8.14 9.28
CA PRO A 421 -19.92 -8.63 10.63
C PRO A 421 -18.63 -9.10 11.29
N THR A 422 -18.60 -9.08 12.62
CA THR A 422 -17.60 -9.77 13.45
C THR A 422 -18.11 -11.15 13.81
N GLY A 423 -17.20 -12.09 14.07
CA GLY A 423 -17.57 -13.45 14.44
C GLY A 423 -16.38 -14.38 14.63
N SER A 424 -16.65 -15.61 15.01
CA SER A 424 -15.63 -16.63 15.25
C SER A 424 -15.80 -17.79 14.27
N ILE A 425 -14.71 -18.22 13.71
CA ILE A 425 -14.59 -19.27 12.72
C ILE A 425 -13.69 -20.37 13.30
N LYS A 426 -14.02 -21.62 13.06
CA LYS A 426 -13.17 -22.73 13.44
C LYS A 426 -12.39 -23.24 12.25
N LEU A 427 -11.11 -23.49 12.43
CA LEU A 427 -10.22 -24.09 11.47
C LEU A 427 -9.57 -25.34 12.05
N THR A 428 -9.28 -26.33 11.23
CA THR A 428 -8.49 -27.52 11.59
C THR A 428 -7.04 -27.28 11.23
N PHE A 429 -6.14 -27.34 12.20
CA PHE A 429 -4.70 -27.27 11.99
C PHE A 429 -4.06 -28.64 12.01
N GLN A 430 -3.65 -29.13 10.86
CA GLN A 430 -2.96 -30.39 10.66
C GLN A 430 -1.46 -30.23 10.94
N LYS A 431 -1.03 -30.50 12.17
CA LYS A 431 0.38 -30.33 12.63
C LYS A 431 1.38 -31.10 11.76
N ARG A 432 0.99 -32.28 11.30
CA ARG A 432 1.86 -33.15 10.51
C ARG A 432 2.28 -32.50 9.19
N TYR A 433 1.34 -31.81 8.54
CA TYR A 433 1.55 -31.17 7.24
C TYR A 433 1.77 -29.65 7.34
N THR A 434 1.65 -29.09 8.56
CA THR A 434 1.64 -27.64 8.80
C THR A 434 0.63 -26.93 7.88
N ARG A 435 -0.61 -27.41 7.87
CA ARG A 435 -1.67 -26.96 6.97
C ARG A 435 -2.94 -26.64 7.73
N PHE A 436 -3.63 -25.57 7.32
CA PHE A 436 -4.98 -25.28 7.76
C PHE A 436 -6.01 -25.80 6.75
N ARG A 437 -7.14 -26.26 7.26
CA ARG A 437 -8.33 -26.64 6.49
C ARG A 437 -9.58 -26.08 7.19
N ASP A 438 -10.68 -26.01 6.45
CA ASP A 438 -11.99 -25.76 7.05
C ASP A 438 -12.31 -26.83 8.10
N TYR A 439 -12.92 -26.38 9.20
CA TYR A 439 -13.40 -27.29 10.23
C TYR A 439 -14.73 -27.90 9.76
N ILE A 440 -14.81 -29.22 9.80
CA ILE A 440 -16.02 -29.98 9.44
C ILE A 440 -16.61 -30.57 10.74
N GLU A 441 -17.78 -30.10 11.12
CA GLU A 441 -18.55 -30.74 12.21
C GLU A 441 -19.07 -32.11 11.73
N GLU A 442 -18.79 -33.20 12.46
CA GLU A 442 -19.24 -34.54 12.09
C GLU A 442 -20.77 -34.69 12.02
N ASP A 443 -21.53 -33.81 12.65
CA ASP A 443 -22.99 -33.82 12.67
C ASP A 443 -23.70 -33.38 11.36
N ARG A 444 -23.01 -32.84 10.39
CA ARG A 444 -23.61 -32.43 9.10
C ARG A 444 -23.91 -33.62 8.16
N TYR A 445 -23.43 -34.80 8.47
CA TYR A 445 -23.69 -36.01 7.66
C TYR A 445 -24.94 -36.83 8.07
N GLN A 446 -25.71 -36.39 9.09
CA GLN A 446 -26.91 -37.13 9.53
C GLN A 446 -28.24 -36.62 8.98
N THR A 447 -28.27 -35.62 8.11
CA THR A 447 -29.54 -35.02 7.63
C THR A 447 -29.86 -35.19 6.15
N ASP A 448 -29.11 -36.01 5.41
CA ASP A 448 -29.45 -36.39 4.02
C ASP A 448 -29.58 -37.91 3.85
N PHE A 449 -30.58 -38.50 4.51
CA PHE A 449 -31.17 -39.81 4.16
C PHE A 449 -32.68 -39.74 4.23
#